data_9ef90ead51fb400e7570a5e7bff4c1ff
#
_entry.id   9ef90ead51fb400e7570a5e7bff4c1ff
#
_cell.length_a   1.000
_cell.length_b   1.000
_cell.length_c   1.000
_cell.angle_alpha   90.00
_cell.angle_beta   90.00
_cell.angle_gamma   90.00
#
_symmetry.space_group_name_H-M   'P 1'
#
loop_
_entity.id
_entity.type
_entity.pdbx_description
1 polymer ?
#
loop_
_entity_poly.entity_id
_entity_poly.type
_entity_poly.pdbx_seq_one_letter_code
_entity_poly.pdbx_strand_id
1 'polypeptide(L)'
;MAEKYYALVGNCKMSSGTPLGMTVLEYAPDSGKMSLVGNYEQELKVGAQWFDPGRSCVYVVDEFWNQPGRTGGGGHVAGLALDRATGALHRKTLRRTFASNPSYVSQDKTGRYLLVSHHCTDRFVTKMVRTENGYDTVTEYDLCTLLLFRLEPDGNIGALADIFQVPGHDDRGEHAFPHLHCVVPDPRSGFFIVCDKGLDKVYSFTIDYVHERLVKVDELDCPQSSEPRYCSFHPEKPVFYFNGEGSGQLHACGLDRGTGKLYLLGSSDLTHGENVPDIWPCDVKMHPNGKLVFSSIRRRNLISVHRIGANGMPVLYQVVDCGGRNPRGLCVSPDGALLLCANTESHSITEFAIGVDGSLTLLRSIDVGGCPGNIQIIAV
;
A
#
# COMPACT_ATOMS: atom_id res chain seq x y z
N MET A 1 21.46 24.53 4.46
CA MET A 1 22.03 23.21 4.80
C MET A 1 21.81 22.33 3.58
N ALA A 2 22.72 21.41 3.28
CA ALA A 2 22.47 20.45 2.20
C ALA A 2 21.23 19.60 2.57
N GLU A 3 20.39 19.32 1.58
CA GLU A 3 19.21 18.46 1.74
C GLU A 3 19.66 17.06 2.11
N LYS A 4 19.12 16.50 3.19
CA LYS A 4 19.40 15.12 3.61
C LYS A 4 18.31 14.19 3.10
N TYR A 5 18.70 12.96 2.83
CA TYR A 5 17.77 11.93 2.40
C TYR A 5 17.85 10.72 3.32
N TYR A 6 16.70 10.17 3.65
CA TYR A 6 16.58 8.91 4.37
C TYR A 6 15.72 7.92 3.60
N ALA A 7 16.12 6.66 3.61
CA ALA A 7 15.26 5.55 3.21
C ALA A 7 14.60 4.96 4.45
N LEU A 8 13.29 5.06 4.51
CA LEU A 8 12.44 4.49 5.55
C LEU A 8 11.98 3.12 5.07
N VAL A 9 12.30 2.07 5.82
CA VAL A 9 11.99 0.68 5.47
C VAL A 9 11.14 0.06 6.55
N GLY A 10 9.90 -0.33 6.18
CA GLY A 10 9.02 -1.07 7.08
C GLY A 10 9.23 -2.57 6.98
N ASN A 11 9.36 -3.24 8.12
CA ASN A 11 9.53 -4.68 8.21
C ASN A 11 8.19 -5.34 8.52
N CYS A 12 7.64 -6.08 7.54
CA CYS A 12 6.25 -6.54 7.57
C CYS A 12 6.06 -7.98 8.07
N LYS A 13 7.11 -8.81 8.07
CA LYS A 13 6.98 -10.23 8.39
C LYS A 13 7.73 -10.58 9.66
N MET A 14 7.10 -11.42 10.49
CA MET A 14 7.75 -12.00 11.65
C MET A 14 8.44 -13.31 11.22
N SER A 15 9.75 -13.33 11.30
CA SER A 15 10.54 -14.53 11.36
C SER A 15 11.37 -14.51 12.64
N SER A 16 11.56 -15.67 13.26
CA SER A 16 12.33 -15.79 14.50
C SER A 16 13.72 -15.15 14.34
N GLY A 17 14.06 -14.20 15.20
CA GLY A 17 15.36 -13.52 15.20
C GLY A 17 15.52 -12.37 14.20
N THR A 18 14.50 -12.05 13.39
CA THR A 18 14.58 -10.92 12.46
C THR A 18 14.02 -9.64 13.09
N PRO A 19 14.73 -8.49 13.02
CA PRO A 19 14.22 -7.23 13.49
C PRO A 19 12.90 -6.85 12.80
N LEU A 20 11.97 -6.38 13.59
CA LEU A 20 10.71 -5.82 13.13
C LEU A 20 10.74 -4.29 13.20
N GLY A 21 9.63 -3.65 12.86
CA GLY A 21 9.48 -2.21 12.96
C GLY A 21 10.07 -1.48 11.77
N MET A 22 10.73 -0.37 12.05
CA MET A 22 11.27 0.54 11.04
C MET A 22 12.80 0.47 11.02
N THR A 23 13.37 0.20 9.86
CA THR A 23 14.79 0.40 9.59
C THR A 23 14.96 1.75 8.88
N VAL A 24 15.83 2.60 9.37
CA VAL A 24 16.18 3.89 8.75
C VAL A 24 17.60 3.83 8.23
N LEU A 25 17.78 4.20 6.97
CA LEU A 25 19.07 4.32 6.31
C LEU A 25 19.26 5.76 5.87
N GLU A 26 20.43 6.35 6.12
CA GLU A 26 20.84 7.60 5.46
C GLU A 26 21.15 7.27 3.99
N TYR A 27 20.60 8.07 3.07
CA TYR A 27 20.74 7.85 1.64
C TYR A 27 21.52 9.02 1.02
N ALA A 28 22.60 8.72 0.30
CA ALA A 28 23.41 9.69 -0.44
C ALA A 28 23.06 9.59 -1.94
N PRO A 29 22.25 10.52 -2.51
CA PRO A 29 21.76 10.41 -3.89
C PRO A 29 22.88 10.33 -4.92
N ASP A 30 23.96 11.12 -4.74
CA ASP A 30 25.07 11.22 -5.70
C ASP A 30 25.83 9.89 -5.91
N SER A 31 25.85 9.03 -4.90
CA SER A 31 26.56 7.74 -4.92
C SER A 31 25.65 6.53 -4.80
N GLY A 32 24.37 6.74 -4.49
CA GLY A 32 23.41 5.68 -4.12
C GLY A 32 23.78 4.96 -2.80
N LYS A 33 24.77 5.45 -2.06
CA LYS A 33 25.21 4.81 -0.81
C LYS A 33 24.12 4.91 0.25
N MET A 34 23.84 3.78 0.90
CA MET A 34 22.98 3.71 2.07
C MET A 34 23.80 3.32 3.30
N SER A 35 23.54 3.97 4.42
CA SER A 35 24.19 3.69 5.69
C SER A 35 23.15 3.55 6.79
N LEU A 36 23.20 2.48 7.57
CA LEU A 36 22.23 2.24 8.64
C LEU A 36 22.31 3.37 9.68
N VAL A 37 21.17 3.99 9.94
CA VAL A 37 20.96 4.92 11.08
C VAL A 37 20.53 4.13 12.30
N GLY A 38 19.51 3.28 12.17
CA GLY A 38 19.03 2.46 13.27
C GLY A 38 17.77 1.68 12.93
N ASN A 39 17.37 0.82 13.88
CA ASN A 39 16.10 0.10 13.88
C ASN A 39 15.23 0.60 15.04
N TYR A 40 13.99 0.95 14.73
CA TYR A 40 13.05 1.59 15.66
C TYR A 40 11.75 0.81 15.72
N GLU A 41 11.05 0.83 16.86
CA GLU A 41 9.74 0.22 17.03
C GLU A 41 9.72 -1.26 16.63
N GLN A 42 10.72 -2.03 17.08
CA GLN A 42 10.96 -3.40 16.62
C GLN A 42 9.85 -4.38 16.96
N GLU A 43 8.94 -4.00 17.87
CA GLU A 43 7.74 -4.76 18.21
C GLU A 43 6.63 -4.63 17.16
N LEU A 44 6.68 -3.60 16.30
CA LEU A 44 5.66 -3.38 15.27
C LEU A 44 5.94 -4.22 14.03
N LYS A 45 4.86 -4.63 13.38
CA LYS A 45 4.84 -5.34 12.10
C LYS A 45 4.41 -4.35 11.01
N VAL A 46 5.37 -3.66 10.42
CA VAL A 46 5.10 -2.51 9.55
C VAL A 46 4.93 -2.92 8.09
N GLY A 47 3.67 -3.02 7.64
CA GLY A 47 3.33 -3.35 6.25
C GLY A 47 3.19 -2.16 5.32
N ALA A 48 2.81 -1.01 5.84
CA ALA A 48 2.70 0.23 5.08
C ALA A 48 3.05 1.45 5.93
N GLN A 49 3.46 2.52 5.26
CA GLN A 49 3.88 3.77 5.88
C GLN A 49 3.49 4.98 5.03
N TRP A 50 3.40 6.14 5.69
CA TRP A 50 3.17 7.44 5.07
C TRP A 50 4.01 8.52 5.76
N PHE A 51 4.73 9.33 5.01
CA PHE A 51 5.50 10.44 5.55
C PHE A 51 4.77 11.77 5.38
N ASP A 52 4.61 12.51 6.47
CA ASP A 52 4.14 13.90 6.50
C ASP A 52 5.36 14.85 6.59
N PRO A 53 5.77 15.46 5.48
CA PRO A 53 6.93 16.36 5.49
C PRO A 53 6.69 17.64 6.31
N GLY A 54 5.44 18.09 6.39
CA GLY A 54 5.10 19.33 7.12
C GLY A 54 5.32 19.21 8.63
N ARG A 55 5.07 18.03 9.19
CA ARG A 55 5.22 17.75 10.62
C ARG A 55 6.43 16.88 10.96
N SER A 56 7.16 16.40 9.96
CA SER A 56 8.23 15.40 10.12
C SER A 56 7.74 14.16 10.88
N CYS A 57 6.57 13.68 10.51
CA CYS A 57 5.95 12.50 11.09
C CYS A 57 5.87 11.35 10.09
N VAL A 58 6.14 10.14 10.54
CA VAL A 58 5.94 8.90 9.80
C VAL A 58 4.78 8.17 10.45
N TYR A 59 3.72 7.92 9.69
CA TYR A 59 2.60 7.09 10.12
C TYR A 59 2.79 5.69 9.58
N VAL A 60 2.61 4.68 10.44
CA VAL A 60 2.80 3.27 10.10
C VAL A 60 1.63 2.43 10.59
N VAL A 61 1.26 1.41 9.84
CA VAL A 61 0.33 0.38 10.31
C VAL A 61 1.08 -0.77 10.93
N ASP A 62 0.47 -1.36 11.96
CA ASP A 62 0.96 -2.54 12.66
C ASP A 62 0.02 -3.72 12.35
N GLU A 63 0.46 -4.59 11.44
CA GLU A 63 -0.30 -5.68 10.82
C GLU A 63 -0.52 -6.87 11.77
N PHE A 64 -1.06 -6.67 12.96
CA PHE A 64 -1.43 -7.76 13.83
C PHE A 64 -2.90 -8.18 13.62
N TRP A 65 -3.12 -9.50 13.71
CA TRP A 65 -4.44 -10.10 13.58
C TRP A 65 -5.20 -10.12 14.91
N ASN A 66 -4.50 -10.51 15.96
CA ASN A 66 -5.09 -10.77 17.26
C ASN A 66 -4.56 -9.81 18.31
N GLN A 67 -5.41 -9.48 19.27
CA GLN A 67 -4.97 -8.86 20.52
C GLN A 67 -4.40 -9.93 21.47
N PRO A 68 -3.56 -9.54 22.43
CA PRO A 68 -3.18 -10.43 23.52
C PRO A 68 -4.42 -10.99 24.22
N GLY A 69 -4.56 -12.31 24.24
CA GLY A 69 -5.69 -13.01 24.89
C GLY A 69 -7.03 -12.91 24.18
N ARG A 70 -7.11 -12.30 22.97
CA ARG A 70 -8.35 -12.17 22.21
C ARG A 70 -8.12 -12.37 20.72
N THR A 71 -9.00 -13.13 20.06
CA THR A 71 -9.00 -13.29 18.61
C THR A 71 -9.55 -12.06 17.92
N GLY A 72 -8.85 -11.57 16.91
CA GLY A 72 -9.22 -10.41 16.10
C GLY A 72 -8.89 -9.06 16.74
N GLY A 73 -9.07 -7.99 15.98
CA GLY A 73 -8.94 -6.60 16.41
C GLY A 73 -7.55 -6.21 16.90
N GLY A 74 -6.49 -6.89 16.43
CA GLY A 74 -5.10 -6.68 16.89
C GLY A 74 -4.37 -5.52 16.22
N GLY A 75 -4.96 -4.92 15.18
CA GLY A 75 -4.32 -3.86 14.41
C GLY A 75 -4.11 -2.56 15.17
N HIS A 76 -3.01 -1.88 14.86
CA HIS A 76 -2.71 -0.53 15.35
C HIS A 76 -2.24 0.36 14.21
N VAL A 77 -2.28 1.66 14.47
CA VAL A 77 -1.61 2.70 13.68
C VAL A 77 -0.75 3.53 14.62
N ALA A 78 0.52 3.73 14.26
CA ALA A 78 1.46 4.51 15.04
C ALA A 78 1.89 5.79 14.31
N GLY A 79 2.07 6.86 15.06
CA GLY A 79 2.70 8.10 14.62
C GLY A 79 4.09 8.23 15.23
N LEU A 80 5.10 8.38 14.40
CA LEU A 80 6.51 8.46 14.76
C LEU A 80 7.06 9.84 14.37
N ALA A 81 7.66 10.56 15.30
CA ALA A 81 8.40 11.78 14.97
C ALA A 81 9.76 11.42 14.36
N LEU A 82 10.09 12.06 13.25
CA LEU A 82 11.41 11.94 12.61
C LEU A 82 12.29 13.13 13.01
N ASP A 83 13.42 12.83 13.61
CA ASP A 83 14.51 13.82 13.76
C ASP A 83 15.21 14.00 12.41
N ARG A 84 15.02 15.16 11.78
CA ARG A 84 15.58 15.47 10.45
C ARG A 84 17.11 15.48 10.44
N ALA A 85 17.75 15.79 11.58
CA ALA A 85 19.20 15.89 11.65
C ALA A 85 19.86 14.51 11.72
N THR A 86 19.25 13.59 12.44
CA THR A 86 19.83 12.28 12.76
C THR A 86 19.14 11.11 12.05
N GLY A 87 17.92 11.28 11.56
CA GLY A 87 17.09 10.20 11.03
C GLY A 87 16.45 9.32 12.09
N ALA A 88 16.62 9.64 13.38
CA ALA A 88 16.02 8.87 14.46
C ALA A 88 14.49 8.99 14.47
N LEU A 89 13.80 7.88 14.80
CA LEU A 89 12.36 7.83 14.96
C LEU A 89 11.99 7.69 16.44
N HIS A 90 10.97 8.44 16.86
CA HIS A 90 10.44 8.41 18.21
C HIS A 90 8.92 8.30 18.19
N ARG A 91 8.36 7.27 18.85
CA ARG A 91 6.91 7.08 18.89
C ARG A 91 6.22 8.22 19.65
N LYS A 92 5.29 8.89 18.97
CA LYS A 92 4.42 9.92 19.53
C LYS A 92 3.08 9.33 19.97
N THR A 93 2.49 8.51 19.11
CA THR A 93 1.17 7.92 19.36
C THR A 93 1.12 6.49 18.86
N LEU A 94 0.31 5.68 19.56
CA LEU A 94 -0.12 4.36 19.13
C LEU A 94 -1.63 4.29 19.36
N ARG A 95 -2.40 4.02 18.29
CA ARG A 95 -3.86 3.91 18.35
C ARG A 95 -4.30 2.54 17.86
N ARG A 96 -5.25 1.95 18.58
CA ARG A 96 -5.92 0.75 18.10
C ARG A 96 -6.80 1.09 16.91
N THR A 97 -6.81 0.21 15.92
CA THR A 97 -7.71 0.30 14.76
C THR A 97 -8.96 -0.55 14.93
N PHE A 98 -9.05 -1.34 16.01
CA PHE A 98 -10.17 -2.22 16.38
C PHE A 98 -10.49 -3.33 15.37
N ALA A 99 -9.85 -3.34 14.22
CA ALA A 99 -9.94 -4.39 13.21
C ALA A 99 -8.62 -5.17 13.10
N SER A 100 -8.64 -6.25 12.34
CA SER A 100 -7.47 -7.10 12.12
C SER A 100 -6.70 -6.63 10.89
N ASN A 101 -5.38 -6.77 10.95
CA ASN A 101 -4.50 -6.67 9.80
C ASN A 101 -4.66 -5.36 8.99
N PRO A 102 -4.40 -4.17 9.59
CA PRO A 102 -4.38 -2.93 8.83
C PRO A 102 -3.35 -3.01 7.71
N SER A 103 -3.74 -2.71 6.48
CA SER A 103 -2.99 -2.99 5.25
C SER A 103 -2.34 -1.76 4.63
N TYR A 104 -2.90 -0.58 4.89
CA TYR A 104 -2.39 0.67 4.32
C TYR A 104 -2.72 1.87 5.20
N VAL A 105 -1.91 2.92 5.05
CA VAL A 105 -2.12 4.22 5.70
C VAL A 105 -1.81 5.33 4.72
N SER A 106 -2.64 6.36 4.69
CA SER A 106 -2.39 7.58 3.94
C SER A 106 -3.01 8.80 4.64
N GLN A 107 -2.56 9.98 4.25
CA GLN A 107 -3.05 11.25 4.77
C GLN A 107 -3.92 11.94 3.72
N ASP A 108 -4.95 12.65 4.15
CA ASP A 108 -5.72 13.50 3.28
C ASP A 108 -4.90 14.75 2.85
N LYS A 109 -5.29 15.38 1.74
CA LYS A 109 -4.57 16.53 1.18
C LYS A 109 -4.52 17.76 2.11
N THR A 110 -5.41 17.84 3.10
CA THR A 110 -5.41 18.94 4.08
C THR A 110 -4.48 18.68 5.25
N GLY A 111 -3.99 17.45 5.40
CA GLY A 111 -3.20 17.01 6.54
C GLY A 111 -3.99 16.92 7.84
N ARG A 112 -5.34 16.98 7.79
CA ARG A 112 -6.19 16.93 8.98
C ARG A 112 -6.63 15.52 9.35
N TYR A 113 -6.54 14.59 8.41
CA TYR A 113 -7.03 13.23 8.60
C TYR A 113 -6.05 12.21 8.10
N LEU A 114 -6.05 11.07 8.81
CA LEU A 114 -5.32 9.86 8.45
C LEU A 114 -6.34 8.77 8.12
N LEU A 115 -6.17 8.12 6.97
CA LEU A 115 -6.98 6.99 6.53
C LEU A 115 -6.23 5.69 6.75
N VAL A 116 -6.92 4.66 7.24
CA VAL A 116 -6.35 3.32 7.44
C VAL A 116 -7.30 2.29 6.86
N SER A 117 -6.83 1.50 5.90
CA SER A 117 -7.57 0.35 5.37
C SER A 117 -7.17 -0.94 6.07
N HIS A 118 -8.07 -1.93 6.09
CA HIS A 118 -7.83 -3.23 6.70
C HIS A 118 -8.04 -4.35 5.68
N HIS A 119 -7.12 -5.31 5.69
CA HIS A 119 -7.30 -6.55 4.94
C HIS A 119 -8.28 -7.49 5.62
N CYS A 120 -8.44 -7.36 6.94
CA CYS A 120 -9.29 -8.21 7.79
C CYS A 120 -8.95 -9.70 7.74
N THR A 121 -9.92 -10.57 7.99
CA THR A 121 -9.73 -12.04 8.03
C THR A 121 -10.77 -12.74 7.18
N ASP A 122 -10.49 -13.95 6.71
CA ASP A 122 -11.44 -14.84 5.99
C ASP A 122 -12.32 -15.64 6.95
N ARG A 123 -12.66 -15.06 8.11
CA ARG A 123 -13.40 -15.77 9.15
C ARG A 123 -14.88 -15.44 9.08
N PHE A 124 -15.69 -16.44 9.30
CA PHE A 124 -17.13 -16.32 9.44
C PHE A 124 -17.65 -17.18 10.56
N VAL A 125 -18.85 -16.87 11.01
CA VAL A 125 -19.61 -17.64 11.99
C VAL A 125 -20.98 -17.92 11.44
N THR A 126 -21.42 -19.19 11.49
CA THR A 126 -22.78 -19.55 11.14
C THR A 126 -23.63 -19.64 12.40
N LYS A 127 -24.83 -19.10 12.34
CA LYS A 127 -25.83 -19.12 13.42
C LYS A 127 -27.13 -19.71 12.92
N MET A 128 -27.72 -20.62 13.68
CA MET A 128 -29.10 -21.06 13.43
C MET A 128 -30.05 -19.99 13.97
N VAL A 129 -30.94 -19.52 13.12
CA VAL A 129 -31.97 -18.53 13.47
C VAL A 129 -33.35 -19.08 13.22
N ARG A 130 -34.33 -18.63 14.02
CA ARG A 130 -35.75 -18.93 13.79
C ARG A 130 -36.30 -17.95 12.75
N THR A 131 -36.99 -18.45 11.74
CA THR A 131 -37.74 -17.69 10.73
C THR A 131 -39.24 -17.95 10.86
N GLU A 132 -40.03 -17.25 10.07
CA GLU A 132 -41.50 -17.51 10.01
C GLU A 132 -41.81 -18.92 9.51
N ASN A 133 -40.94 -19.50 8.68
CA ASN A 133 -41.11 -20.82 8.07
C ASN A 133 -40.32 -21.93 8.77
N GLY A 134 -39.80 -21.70 10.00
CA GLY A 134 -39.04 -22.69 10.74
C GLY A 134 -37.66 -22.18 11.19
N TYR A 135 -36.59 -22.82 10.74
CA TYR A 135 -35.23 -22.48 11.09
C TYR A 135 -34.39 -22.31 9.81
N ASP A 136 -33.41 -21.45 9.87
CA ASP A 136 -32.44 -21.21 8.80
C ASP A 136 -31.05 -20.95 9.37
N THR A 137 -30.06 -20.91 8.51
CA THR A 137 -28.67 -20.59 8.86
C THR A 137 -28.32 -19.21 8.33
N VAL A 138 -27.82 -18.34 9.21
CA VAL A 138 -27.24 -17.04 8.84
C VAL A 138 -25.74 -17.09 9.02
N THR A 139 -25.01 -16.56 8.06
CA THR A 139 -23.55 -16.42 8.14
C THR A 139 -23.19 -14.96 8.43
N GLU A 140 -22.38 -14.72 9.45
CA GLU A 140 -21.78 -13.41 9.76
C GLU A 140 -20.32 -13.45 9.38
N TYR A 141 -19.91 -12.53 8.51
CA TYR A 141 -18.54 -12.39 8.00
C TYR A 141 -17.77 -11.31 8.76
N ASP A 142 -16.44 -11.42 8.79
CA ASP A 142 -15.58 -10.33 9.24
C ASP A 142 -15.69 -9.17 8.24
N LEU A 143 -16.00 -7.98 8.74
CA LEU A 143 -16.22 -6.79 7.91
C LEU A 143 -14.92 -6.01 7.75
N CYS A 144 -14.49 -5.81 6.52
CA CYS A 144 -13.40 -4.91 6.21
C CYS A 144 -13.77 -3.46 6.49
N THR A 145 -12.82 -2.72 7.01
CA THR A 145 -13.03 -1.34 7.42
C THR A 145 -12.04 -0.38 6.77
N LEU A 146 -12.55 0.79 6.41
CA LEU A 146 -11.78 2.00 6.16
C LEU A 146 -12.02 2.95 7.33
N LEU A 147 -10.95 3.38 8.01
CA LEU A 147 -11.02 4.25 9.17
C LEU A 147 -10.54 5.65 8.84
N LEU A 148 -11.15 6.64 9.48
CA LEU A 148 -10.79 8.04 9.43
C LEU A 148 -10.38 8.52 10.83
N PHE A 149 -9.09 8.76 11.05
CA PHE A 149 -8.59 9.38 12.28
C PHE A 149 -8.34 10.88 12.07
N ARG A 150 -8.63 11.69 13.09
CA ARG A 150 -8.15 13.07 13.13
C ARG A 150 -6.65 13.08 13.32
N LEU A 151 -5.97 14.06 12.70
CA LEU A 151 -4.59 14.39 13.00
C LEU A 151 -4.55 15.71 13.77
N GLU A 152 -3.87 15.70 14.89
CA GLU A 152 -3.64 16.90 15.67
C GLU A 152 -2.61 17.83 14.99
N PRO A 153 -2.61 19.13 15.28
CA PRO A 153 -1.67 20.07 14.67
C PRO A 153 -0.20 19.68 14.81
N ASP A 154 0.15 19.01 15.88
CA ASP A 154 1.51 18.52 16.16
C ASP A 154 1.82 17.17 15.50
N GLY A 155 0.88 16.58 14.75
CA GLY A 155 1.02 15.29 14.08
C GLY A 155 0.69 14.07 14.94
N ASN A 156 0.18 14.26 16.16
CA ASN A 156 -0.36 13.14 16.93
C ASN A 156 -1.62 12.58 16.25
N ILE A 157 -1.79 11.26 16.30
CA ILE A 157 -3.02 10.62 15.86
C ILE A 157 -4.08 10.84 16.94
N GLY A 158 -5.12 11.60 16.60
CA GLY A 158 -6.21 11.95 17.48
C GLY A 158 -7.30 10.89 17.58
N ALA A 159 -8.54 11.32 17.73
CA ALA A 159 -9.70 10.45 17.84
C ALA A 159 -10.06 9.83 16.48
N LEU A 160 -10.66 8.64 16.53
CA LEU A 160 -11.35 8.04 15.39
C LEU A 160 -12.59 8.91 15.09
N ALA A 161 -12.64 9.48 13.88
CA ALA A 161 -13.73 10.34 13.46
C ALA A 161 -14.86 9.54 12.81
N ASP A 162 -14.49 8.57 11.93
CA ASP A 162 -15.50 7.79 11.21
C ASP A 162 -14.99 6.40 10.83
N ILE A 163 -15.91 5.49 10.55
CA ILE A 163 -15.69 4.13 10.10
C ILE A 163 -16.60 3.85 8.91
N PHE A 164 -16.03 3.44 7.80
CA PHE A 164 -16.79 2.84 6.71
C PHE A 164 -16.53 1.32 6.70
N GLN A 165 -17.60 0.54 6.81
CA GLN A 165 -17.55 -0.92 6.71
C GLN A 165 -17.99 -1.33 5.31
N VAL A 166 -17.18 -2.14 4.65
CA VAL A 166 -17.54 -2.70 3.35
C VAL A 166 -18.44 -3.90 3.58
N PRO A 167 -19.72 -3.80 3.21
CA PRO A 167 -20.65 -4.91 3.36
C PRO A 167 -20.44 -5.93 2.24
N GLY A 168 -20.88 -7.12 2.51
CA GLY A 168 -21.06 -8.12 1.47
C GLY A 168 -20.05 -9.24 1.52
N HIS A 169 -20.38 -10.22 0.79
CA HIS A 169 -19.57 -11.37 0.41
C HIS A 169 -19.92 -11.70 -1.03
N ASP A 170 -19.07 -12.45 -1.66
CA ASP A 170 -19.30 -12.99 -2.98
C ASP A 170 -19.52 -14.50 -2.85
N ASP A 171 -20.47 -15.05 -3.58
CA ASP A 171 -20.75 -16.50 -3.60
C ASP A 171 -19.72 -17.29 -4.43
N ARG A 172 -18.67 -16.62 -4.90
CA ARG A 172 -17.58 -17.17 -5.73
C ARG A 172 -16.51 -17.97 -4.97
N GLY A 173 -16.75 -18.34 -3.70
CA GLY A 173 -15.87 -19.24 -2.94
C GLY A 173 -14.63 -18.55 -2.34
N GLU A 174 -13.48 -18.60 -2.97
CA GLU A 174 -12.22 -18.07 -2.43
C GLU A 174 -12.16 -16.54 -2.33
N HIS A 175 -13.06 -15.82 -3.00
CA HIS A 175 -13.20 -14.37 -2.98
C HIS A 175 -14.44 -13.92 -2.19
N ALA A 176 -14.79 -14.63 -1.14
CA ALA A 176 -16.04 -14.42 -0.42
C ALA A 176 -16.05 -13.18 0.49
N PHE A 177 -14.90 -12.53 0.72
CA PHE A 177 -14.77 -11.49 1.75
C PHE A 177 -14.11 -10.23 1.20
N PRO A 178 -14.54 -9.04 1.63
CA PRO A 178 -13.84 -7.81 1.30
C PRO A 178 -12.43 -7.81 1.91
N HIS A 179 -11.45 -7.32 1.16
CA HIS A 179 -10.06 -7.16 1.58
C HIS A 179 -9.52 -5.82 1.09
N LEU A 180 -9.79 -4.73 1.84
CA LEU A 180 -9.29 -3.41 1.48
C LEU A 180 -7.77 -3.38 1.63
N HIS A 181 -7.06 -3.34 0.50
CA HIS A 181 -5.60 -3.50 0.53
C HIS A 181 -4.84 -2.19 0.46
N CYS A 182 -5.39 -1.14 -0.12
CA CYS A 182 -4.80 0.19 -0.09
C CYS A 182 -5.85 1.29 -0.03
N VAL A 183 -5.44 2.46 0.42
CA VAL A 183 -6.17 3.72 0.31
C VAL A 183 -5.20 4.81 -0.14
N VAL A 184 -5.33 5.26 -1.38
CA VAL A 184 -4.36 6.17 -2.01
C VAL A 184 -5.05 7.46 -2.44
N PRO A 185 -4.59 8.66 -1.95
CA PRO A 185 -5.16 9.93 -2.35
C PRO A 185 -4.78 10.28 -3.80
N ASP A 186 -5.75 10.81 -4.57
CA ASP A 186 -5.42 11.49 -5.84
C ASP A 186 -4.64 12.78 -5.54
N PRO A 187 -3.44 12.97 -6.13
CA PRO A 187 -2.59 14.12 -5.83
C PRO A 187 -3.23 15.47 -6.22
N ARG A 188 -4.28 15.47 -7.03
CA ARG A 188 -4.86 16.71 -7.61
C ARG A 188 -6.32 16.97 -7.25
N SER A 189 -6.99 16.04 -6.58
CA SER A 189 -8.40 16.22 -6.15
C SER A 189 -8.57 15.91 -4.66
N GLY A 190 -9.82 15.77 -4.20
CA GLY A 190 -10.14 15.34 -2.83
C GLY A 190 -10.58 13.90 -2.74
N PHE A 191 -10.38 13.12 -3.81
CA PHE A 191 -10.78 11.72 -3.84
C PHE A 191 -9.64 10.80 -3.43
N PHE A 192 -10.04 9.62 -2.93
CA PHE A 192 -9.16 8.51 -2.58
C PHE A 192 -9.59 7.29 -3.36
N ILE A 193 -8.62 6.50 -3.79
CA ILE A 193 -8.89 5.18 -4.38
C ILE A 193 -8.61 4.11 -3.33
N VAL A 194 -9.56 3.19 -3.19
CA VAL A 194 -9.47 2.04 -2.30
C VAL A 194 -9.62 0.78 -3.14
N CYS A 195 -8.60 -0.07 -3.11
CA CYS A 195 -8.62 -1.36 -3.80
C CYS A 195 -9.13 -2.44 -2.85
N ASP A 196 -10.16 -3.18 -3.29
CA ASP A 196 -10.71 -4.34 -2.59
C ASP A 196 -10.32 -5.62 -3.34
N LYS A 197 -9.32 -6.29 -2.79
CA LYS A 197 -8.80 -7.52 -3.35
C LYS A 197 -9.81 -8.67 -3.30
N GLY A 198 -10.63 -8.71 -2.26
CA GLY A 198 -11.55 -9.82 -2.03
C GLY A 198 -12.79 -9.78 -2.91
N LEU A 199 -13.32 -8.61 -3.20
CA LEU A 199 -14.55 -8.45 -3.99
C LEU A 199 -14.31 -8.05 -5.45
N ASP A 200 -13.06 -8.03 -5.93
CA ASP A 200 -12.72 -7.56 -7.27
C ASP A 200 -13.26 -6.15 -7.57
N LYS A 201 -13.14 -5.24 -6.59
CA LYS A 201 -13.68 -3.88 -6.71
C LYS A 201 -12.62 -2.82 -6.44
N VAL A 202 -12.84 -1.66 -7.05
CA VAL A 202 -12.16 -0.43 -6.72
C VAL A 202 -13.19 0.62 -6.35
N TYR A 203 -12.99 1.31 -5.24
CA TYR A 203 -13.88 2.37 -4.79
C TYR A 203 -13.23 3.73 -4.89
N SER A 204 -14.02 4.76 -5.18
CA SER A 204 -13.65 6.14 -4.91
C SER A 204 -14.35 6.65 -3.65
N PHE A 205 -13.58 7.35 -2.81
CA PHE A 205 -14.06 7.98 -1.59
C PHE A 205 -13.68 9.46 -1.56
N THR A 206 -14.43 10.22 -0.79
CA THR A 206 -14.06 11.57 -0.36
C THR A 206 -14.36 11.73 1.13
N ILE A 207 -13.97 12.89 1.70
CA ILE A 207 -14.28 13.24 3.08
C ILE A 207 -15.31 14.37 3.07
N ASP A 208 -16.42 14.20 3.78
CA ASP A 208 -17.27 15.29 4.22
C ASP A 208 -16.60 15.98 5.41
N TYR A 209 -15.91 17.07 5.16
CA TYR A 209 -15.14 17.80 6.16
C TYR A 209 -16.01 18.54 7.19
N VAL A 210 -17.31 18.68 6.92
CA VAL A 210 -18.25 19.35 7.86
C VAL A 210 -18.70 18.36 8.92
N HIS A 211 -19.07 17.14 8.50
CA HIS A 211 -19.54 16.08 9.40
C HIS A 211 -18.43 15.10 9.78
N GLU A 212 -17.21 15.26 9.22
CA GLU A 212 -16.04 14.41 9.45
C GLU A 212 -16.30 12.94 9.10
N ARG A 213 -16.87 12.69 7.92
CA ARG A 213 -17.29 11.36 7.47
C ARG A 213 -16.66 10.95 6.15
N LEU A 214 -16.44 9.66 6.03
CA LEU A 214 -16.09 8.99 4.78
C LEU A 214 -17.34 8.88 3.90
N VAL A 215 -17.23 9.34 2.67
CA VAL A 215 -18.31 9.25 1.67
C VAL A 215 -17.82 8.40 0.52
N LYS A 216 -18.42 7.21 0.33
CA LYS A 216 -18.23 6.42 -0.88
C LYS A 216 -18.92 7.14 -2.03
N VAL A 217 -18.19 7.46 -3.08
CA VAL A 217 -18.68 8.24 -4.22
C VAL A 217 -19.05 7.33 -5.39
N ASP A 218 -18.17 6.35 -5.67
CA ASP A 218 -18.41 5.41 -6.77
C ASP A 218 -17.74 4.06 -6.48
N GLU A 219 -18.16 3.03 -7.20
CA GLU A 219 -17.53 1.73 -7.21
C GLU A 219 -17.42 1.20 -8.65
N LEU A 220 -16.30 0.57 -8.93
CA LEU A 220 -15.97 -0.05 -10.21
C LEU A 220 -15.80 -1.55 -9.99
N ASP A 221 -16.64 -2.34 -10.67
CA ASP A 221 -16.43 -3.78 -10.78
C ASP A 221 -15.24 -4.04 -11.70
N CYS A 222 -14.23 -4.70 -11.18
CA CYS A 222 -13.06 -5.11 -11.93
C CYS A 222 -13.30 -6.47 -12.61
N PRO A 223 -12.48 -6.86 -13.59
CA PRO A 223 -12.57 -8.20 -14.16
C PRO A 223 -12.49 -9.27 -13.07
N GLN A 224 -13.26 -10.34 -13.24
CA GLN A 224 -13.30 -11.44 -12.26
C GLN A 224 -11.92 -12.00 -11.96
N SER A 225 -11.66 -12.25 -10.68
CA SER A 225 -10.36 -12.72 -10.15
C SER A 225 -9.20 -11.76 -10.44
N SER A 226 -9.48 -10.47 -10.60
CA SER A 226 -8.42 -9.47 -10.75
C SER A 226 -7.68 -9.21 -9.45
N GLU A 227 -8.35 -9.30 -8.30
CA GLU A 227 -7.78 -9.05 -6.97
C GLU A 227 -7.01 -7.72 -6.90
N PRO A 228 -7.68 -6.56 -7.03
CA PRO A 228 -7.02 -5.24 -6.98
C PRO A 228 -6.26 -5.06 -5.67
N ARG A 229 -4.94 -4.82 -5.76
CA ARG A 229 -4.11 -4.79 -4.55
C ARG A 229 -3.61 -3.40 -4.19
N TYR A 230 -2.60 -2.90 -4.87
CA TYR A 230 -2.05 -1.55 -4.71
C TYR A 230 -2.29 -0.74 -5.96
N CYS A 231 -2.45 0.58 -5.79
CA CYS A 231 -2.56 1.50 -6.91
C CYS A 231 -1.58 2.67 -6.81
N SER A 232 -1.32 3.30 -7.95
CA SER A 232 -0.48 4.48 -8.07
C SER A 232 -1.06 5.44 -9.11
N PHE A 233 -1.18 6.72 -8.76
CA PHE A 233 -1.69 7.74 -9.65
C PHE A 233 -0.64 8.24 -10.65
N HIS A 234 -1.10 8.56 -11.85
CA HIS A 234 -0.33 9.39 -12.77
C HIS A 234 -0.21 10.81 -12.18
N PRO A 235 0.97 11.44 -12.20
CA PRO A 235 1.18 12.74 -11.53
C PRO A 235 0.34 13.88 -12.09
N GLU A 236 -0.06 13.80 -13.36
CA GLU A 236 -0.81 14.87 -14.03
C GLU A 236 -2.20 14.44 -14.52
N LYS A 237 -2.27 13.27 -15.20
CA LYS A 237 -3.51 12.79 -15.80
C LYS A 237 -4.46 12.24 -14.74
N PRO A 238 -5.79 12.29 -14.95
CA PRO A 238 -6.76 11.70 -14.05
C PRO A 238 -6.85 10.17 -14.26
N VAL A 239 -5.70 9.50 -14.17
CA VAL A 239 -5.53 8.07 -14.38
C VAL A 239 -4.73 7.49 -13.22
N PHE A 240 -5.11 6.31 -12.77
CA PHE A 240 -4.35 5.51 -11.82
C PHE A 240 -4.19 4.08 -12.36
N TYR A 241 -3.18 3.41 -11.84
CA TYR A 241 -2.86 2.04 -12.22
C TYR A 241 -2.91 1.17 -10.98
N PHE A 242 -3.56 0.02 -11.07
CA PHE A 242 -3.50 -0.98 -10.01
C PHE A 242 -3.01 -2.32 -10.55
N ASN A 243 -2.28 -3.05 -9.72
CA ASN A 243 -1.91 -4.42 -10.03
C ASN A 243 -2.98 -5.38 -9.52
N GLY A 244 -3.36 -6.31 -10.38
CA GLY A 244 -4.27 -7.41 -10.04
C GLY A 244 -3.47 -8.61 -9.54
N GLU A 245 -3.56 -8.92 -8.23
CA GLU A 245 -2.79 -10.01 -7.62
C GLU A 245 -3.19 -11.36 -8.20
N GLY A 246 -4.49 -11.56 -8.47
CA GLY A 246 -5.02 -12.79 -9.07
C GLY A 246 -4.83 -12.84 -10.58
N SER A 247 -5.12 -11.73 -11.29
CA SER A 247 -5.04 -11.72 -12.76
C SER A 247 -3.62 -11.66 -13.31
N GLY A 248 -2.64 -11.22 -12.54
CA GLY A 248 -1.29 -10.98 -13.05
C GLY A 248 -1.21 -9.84 -14.07
N GLN A 249 -2.13 -8.89 -14.02
CA GLN A 249 -2.22 -7.76 -14.94
C GLN A 249 -2.05 -6.42 -14.23
N LEU A 250 -1.58 -5.42 -14.97
CA LEU A 250 -1.62 -4.02 -14.62
C LEU A 250 -2.85 -3.39 -15.29
N HIS A 251 -3.79 -2.92 -14.50
CA HIS A 251 -5.01 -2.27 -14.96
C HIS A 251 -4.85 -0.76 -14.93
N ALA A 252 -5.31 -0.08 -15.98
CA ALA A 252 -5.41 1.38 -16.04
C ALA A 252 -6.85 1.81 -15.85
N CYS A 253 -7.08 2.74 -14.94
CA CYS A 253 -8.40 3.30 -14.62
C CYS A 253 -8.40 4.81 -14.68
N GLY A 254 -9.49 5.37 -15.15
CA GLY A 254 -9.75 6.81 -15.09
C GLY A 254 -10.54 7.20 -13.83
N LEU A 255 -10.24 8.40 -13.33
CA LEU A 255 -10.98 9.07 -12.27
C LEU A 255 -11.48 10.42 -12.80
N ASP A 256 -12.79 10.60 -12.89
CA ASP A 256 -13.35 11.94 -13.10
C ASP A 256 -13.16 12.78 -11.83
N ARG A 257 -12.22 13.71 -11.85
CA ARG A 257 -11.87 14.57 -10.71
C ARG A 257 -12.97 15.58 -10.31
N GLY A 258 -13.98 15.75 -11.16
CA GLY A 258 -15.14 16.60 -10.86
C GLY A 258 -16.25 15.85 -10.11
N THR A 259 -16.44 14.57 -10.42
CA THR A 259 -17.54 13.77 -9.90
C THR A 259 -17.11 12.60 -9.02
N GLY A 260 -15.86 12.19 -9.09
CA GLY A 260 -15.33 11.00 -8.41
C GLY A 260 -15.67 9.68 -9.10
N LYS A 261 -16.27 9.71 -10.30
CA LYS A 261 -16.61 8.49 -11.04
C LYS A 261 -15.39 7.79 -11.60
N LEU A 262 -15.48 6.45 -11.60
CA LEU A 262 -14.42 5.54 -12.02
C LEU A 262 -14.80 4.85 -13.33
N TYR A 263 -13.79 4.55 -14.15
CA TYR A 263 -13.98 3.75 -15.36
C TYR A 263 -12.70 2.99 -15.71
N LEU A 264 -12.85 1.75 -16.16
CA LEU A 264 -11.74 0.92 -16.64
C LEU A 264 -11.33 1.39 -18.04
N LEU A 265 -10.03 1.67 -18.23
CA LEU A 265 -9.46 2.01 -19.54
C LEU A 265 -8.97 0.78 -20.28
N GLY A 266 -8.40 -0.18 -19.56
CA GLY A 266 -7.86 -1.43 -20.08
C GLY A 266 -6.77 -2.00 -19.19
N SER A 267 -6.08 -3.03 -19.67
CA SER A 267 -5.04 -3.73 -18.93
C SER A 267 -3.86 -4.13 -19.82
N SER A 268 -2.75 -4.48 -19.17
CA SER A 268 -1.54 -5.04 -19.78
C SER A 268 -0.98 -6.15 -18.89
N ASP A 269 -0.47 -7.22 -19.48
CA ASP A 269 0.15 -8.30 -18.71
C ASP A 269 1.41 -7.81 -17.99
N LEU A 270 1.67 -8.37 -16.80
CA LEU A 270 2.87 -8.05 -16.02
C LEU A 270 4.09 -8.85 -16.46
N THR A 271 3.92 -9.89 -17.28
CA THR A 271 5.01 -10.74 -17.80
C THR A 271 4.82 -10.99 -19.27
N HIS A 272 5.95 -11.23 -19.99
CA HIS A 272 5.89 -11.52 -21.42
C HIS A 272 5.32 -12.92 -21.70
N GLY A 273 4.19 -12.97 -22.40
CA GLY A 273 3.71 -14.15 -23.12
C GLY A 273 3.28 -15.35 -22.30
N GLU A 274 3.26 -15.23 -21.00
CA GLU A 274 2.83 -16.30 -20.12
C GLU A 274 1.66 -15.80 -19.27
N ASN A 275 0.48 -16.23 -19.59
CA ASN A 275 -0.65 -16.21 -18.67
C ASN A 275 -0.32 -17.19 -17.53
N VAL A 276 0.64 -16.80 -16.67
CA VAL A 276 1.14 -17.66 -15.60
C VAL A 276 0.24 -17.42 -14.41
N PRO A 277 -0.62 -18.39 -14.06
CA PRO A 277 -1.39 -18.28 -12.82
C PRO A 277 -0.40 -18.17 -11.64
N ASP A 278 -0.82 -17.46 -10.60
CA ASP A 278 -0.14 -17.47 -9.31
C ASP A 278 1.24 -16.76 -9.30
N ILE A 279 1.31 -15.61 -9.97
CA ILE A 279 2.55 -14.79 -9.95
C ILE A 279 2.62 -13.82 -8.77
N TRP A 280 1.51 -13.47 -8.16
CA TRP A 280 1.35 -12.62 -6.97
C TRP A 280 2.02 -11.24 -7.08
N PRO A 281 1.56 -10.37 -7.96
CA PRO A 281 1.96 -8.96 -7.96
C PRO A 281 1.76 -8.33 -6.58
N CYS A 282 2.60 -7.37 -6.22
CA CYS A 282 2.58 -6.79 -4.89
C CYS A 282 2.46 -5.27 -4.90
N ASP A 283 3.52 -4.56 -5.21
CA ASP A 283 3.53 -3.09 -5.23
C ASP A 283 3.49 -2.57 -6.66
N VAL A 284 2.96 -1.37 -6.81
CA VAL A 284 2.94 -0.62 -8.07
C VAL A 284 3.37 0.82 -7.81
N LYS A 285 4.32 1.32 -8.59
CA LYS A 285 4.83 2.69 -8.49
C LYS A 285 4.89 3.37 -9.84
N MET A 286 4.28 4.55 -9.91
CA MET A 286 4.43 5.45 -11.03
C MET A 286 5.74 6.23 -10.89
N HIS A 287 6.49 6.33 -11.99
CA HIS A 287 7.62 7.22 -12.08
C HIS A 287 7.17 8.69 -12.04
N PRO A 288 7.89 9.61 -11.37
CA PRO A 288 7.51 11.03 -11.27
C PRO A 288 7.28 11.74 -12.62
N ASN A 289 7.94 11.31 -13.71
CA ASN A 289 7.72 11.87 -15.04
C ASN A 289 6.42 11.42 -15.73
N GLY A 290 5.65 10.50 -15.14
CA GLY A 290 4.40 9.98 -15.69
C GLY A 290 4.55 9.05 -16.90
N LYS A 291 5.75 8.60 -17.24
CA LYS A 291 5.99 7.79 -18.45
C LYS A 291 6.19 6.31 -18.19
N LEU A 292 6.46 5.92 -16.93
CA LEU A 292 6.75 4.55 -16.54
C LEU A 292 5.95 4.14 -15.32
N VAL A 293 5.54 2.86 -15.29
CA VAL A 293 4.98 2.19 -14.11
C VAL A 293 5.79 0.93 -13.86
N PHE A 294 6.13 0.70 -12.59
CA PHE A 294 6.84 -0.49 -12.12
C PHE A 294 5.90 -1.31 -11.25
N SER A 295 5.92 -2.64 -11.39
CA SER A 295 5.22 -3.55 -10.48
C SER A 295 6.14 -4.68 -10.03
N SER A 296 6.14 -5.00 -8.75
CA SER A 296 6.87 -6.14 -8.19
C SER A 296 6.03 -7.41 -8.26
N ILE A 297 6.66 -8.56 -8.52
CA ILE A 297 6.03 -9.86 -8.72
C ILE A 297 6.69 -10.87 -7.80
N ARG A 298 6.01 -11.21 -6.68
CA ARG A 298 6.61 -11.93 -5.55
C ARG A 298 7.04 -13.34 -5.86
N ARG A 299 6.17 -14.17 -6.43
CA ARG A 299 6.45 -15.60 -6.63
C ARG A 299 7.44 -15.90 -7.75
N ARG A 300 7.72 -14.91 -8.58
CA ARG A 300 8.69 -15.03 -9.68
C ARG A 300 9.96 -14.24 -9.44
N ASN A 301 10.00 -13.46 -8.34
CA ASN A 301 11.13 -12.57 -8.03
C ASN A 301 11.46 -11.59 -9.16
N LEU A 302 10.41 -11.00 -9.76
CA LEU A 302 10.54 -10.13 -10.92
C LEU A 302 10.04 -8.72 -10.62
N ILE A 303 10.48 -7.79 -11.46
CA ILE A 303 9.92 -6.44 -11.59
C ILE A 303 9.52 -6.25 -13.05
N SER A 304 8.28 -5.83 -13.28
CA SER A 304 7.82 -5.41 -14.61
C SER A 304 7.92 -3.91 -14.78
N VAL A 305 8.25 -3.48 -15.98
CA VAL A 305 8.30 -2.07 -16.39
C VAL A 305 7.32 -1.87 -17.52
N HIS A 306 6.41 -0.92 -17.36
CA HIS A 306 5.48 -0.52 -18.39
C HIS A 306 5.74 0.92 -18.82
N ARG A 307 5.70 1.18 -20.13
CA ARG A 307 5.65 2.52 -20.70
C ARG A 307 4.21 2.98 -20.81
N ILE A 308 3.97 4.24 -20.48
CA ILE A 308 2.63 4.82 -20.54
C ILE A 308 2.46 5.57 -21.85
N GLY A 309 1.51 5.12 -22.65
CA GLY A 309 1.14 5.77 -23.92
C GLY A 309 0.46 7.13 -23.72
N ALA A 310 0.30 7.86 -24.82
CA ALA A 310 -0.36 9.16 -24.82
C ALA A 310 -1.82 9.07 -24.31
N ASN A 311 -2.49 7.97 -24.58
CA ASN A 311 -3.85 7.65 -24.14
C ASN A 311 -3.93 7.17 -22.66
N GLY A 312 -2.81 7.10 -21.95
CA GLY A 312 -2.76 6.62 -20.56
C GLY A 312 -2.67 5.10 -20.42
N MET A 313 -2.64 4.34 -21.52
CA MET A 313 -2.55 2.88 -21.48
C MET A 313 -1.13 2.41 -21.19
N PRO A 314 -0.97 1.42 -20.28
CA PRO A 314 0.33 0.79 -20.03
C PRO A 314 0.66 -0.21 -21.14
N VAL A 315 1.92 -0.24 -21.54
CA VAL A 315 2.47 -1.22 -22.50
C VAL A 315 3.69 -1.85 -21.85
N LEU A 316 3.67 -3.16 -21.68
CA LEU A 316 4.80 -3.90 -21.11
C LEU A 316 6.05 -3.68 -21.95
N TYR A 317 7.11 -3.23 -21.31
CA TYR A 317 8.37 -2.91 -21.95
C TYR A 317 9.50 -3.87 -21.56
N GLN A 318 9.64 -4.13 -20.26
CA GLN A 318 10.72 -4.97 -19.72
C GLN A 318 10.25 -5.77 -18.53
N VAL A 319 10.79 -6.97 -18.34
CA VAL A 319 10.69 -7.77 -17.12
C VAL A 319 12.10 -8.15 -16.70
N VAL A 320 12.46 -7.88 -15.45
CA VAL A 320 13.80 -8.15 -14.92
C VAL A 320 13.72 -8.92 -13.60
N ASP A 321 14.78 -9.66 -13.28
CA ASP A 321 14.96 -10.24 -11.95
C ASP A 321 15.08 -9.12 -10.90
N CYS A 322 14.44 -9.29 -9.75
CA CYS A 322 14.46 -8.27 -8.69
C CYS A 322 15.78 -8.22 -7.90
N GLY A 323 16.73 -9.10 -8.19
CA GLY A 323 18.03 -9.22 -7.50
C GLY A 323 17.92 -9.76 -6.07
N GLY A 324 16.78 -10.34 -5.70
CA GLY A 324 16.50 -10.88 -4.39
C GLY A 324 15.34 -11.87 -4.39
N ARG A 325 14.67 -12.05 -3.24
CA ARG A 325 13.52 -12.96 -3.12
C ARG A 325 12.34 -12.28 -2.45
N ASN A 326 11.16 -12.52 -3.01
CA ASN A 326 9.89 -12.00 -2.54
C ASN A 326 9.88 -10.45 -2.54
N PRO A 327 9.95 -9.80 -3.74
CA PRO A 327 9.93 -8.36 -3.89
C PRO A 327 8.54 -7.82 -3.47
N ARG A 328 8.50 -7.06 -2.38
CA ARG A 328 7.24 -6.64 -1.77
C ARG A 328 6.96 -5.15 -1.92
N GLY A 329 7.98 -4.31 -1.73
CA GLY A 329 7.86 -2.87 -1.83
C GLY A 329 8.78 -2.27 -2.88
N LEU A 330 8.30 -1.26 -3.57
CA LEU A 330 9.04 -0.48 -4.56
C LEU A 330 9.09 0.99 -4.13
N CYS A 331 10.17 1.68 -4.48
CA CYS A 331 10.28 3.13 -4.35
C CYS A 331 11.08 3.69 -5.52
N VAL A 332 10.54 4.69 -6.20
CA VAL A 332 11.31 5.49 -7.15
C VAL A 332 11.95 6.65 -6.37
N SER A 333 13.24 6.89 -6.60
CA SER A 333 13.92 8.05 -5.99
C SER A 333 13.26 9.38 -6.40
N PRO A 334 13.35 10.43 -5.59
CA PRO A 334 12.69 11.71 -5.88
C PRO A 334 13.10 12.33 -7.22
N ASP A 335 14.36 12.15 -7.63
CA ASP A 335 14.90 12.58 -8.93
C ASP A 335 14.50 11.68 -10.11
N GLY A 336 13.90 10.52 -9.83
CA GLY A 336 13.52 9.55 -10.84
C GLY A 336 14.66 8.71 -11.40
N ALA A 337 15.88 8.82 -10.87
CA ALA A 337 17.03 8.13 -11.42
C ALA A 337 17.13 6.66 -10.99
N LEU A 338 16.54 6.32 -9.84
CA LEU A 338 16.66 5.00 -9.24
C LEU A 338 15.32 4.37 -8.90
N LEU A 339 15.26 3.04 -9.00
CA LEU A 339 14.21 2.21 -8.43
C LEU A 339 14.81 1.34 -7.33
N LEU A 340 14.21 1.36 -6.15
CA LEU A 340 14.55 0.51 -5.02
C LEU A 340 13.49 -0.57 -4.88
N CYS A 341 13.93 -1.79 -4.59
CA CYS A 341 13.04 -2.92 -4.36
C CYS A 341 13.35 -3.60 -3.02
N ALA A 342 12.36 -3.66 -2.15
CA ALA A 342 12.43 -4.32 -0.86
C ALA A 342 12.12 -5.82 -1.02
N ASN A 343 13.11 -6.67 -0.79
CA ASN A 343 13.06 -8.12 -0.97
C ASN A 343 12.94 -8.81 0.39
N THR A 344 11.72 -9.18 0.77
CA THR A 344 11.37 -9.61 2.13
C THR A 344 12.13 -10.87 2.56
N GLU A 345 12.29 -11.87 1.69
CA GLU A 345 12.87 -13.17 2.03
C GLU A 345 14.39 -13.25 1.85
N SER A 346 14.98 -12.31 1.14
CA SER A 346 16.44 -12.16 1.07
C SER A 346 16.98 -11.07 1.99
N HIS A 347 16.11 -10.45 2.83
CA HIS A 347 16.49 -9.43 3.82
C HIS A 347 17.25 -8.25 3.23
N SER A 348 16.95 -7.90 1.96
CA SER A 348 17.75 -6.96 1.19
C SER A 348 16.89 -5.90 0.49
N ILE A 349 17.54 -4.79 0.18
CA ILE A 349 17.06 -3.80 -0.77
C ILE A 349 17.96 -3.90 -2.01
N THR A 350 17.35 -4.06 -3.19
CA THR A 350 18.07 -3.94 -4.46
C THR A 350 17.82 -2.59 -5.08
N GLU A 351 18.86 -2.04 -5.69
CA GLU A 351 18.87 -0.73 -6.33
C GLU A 351 19.11 -0.90 -7.82
N PHE A 352 18.24 -0.27 -8.62
CA PHE A 352 18.32 -0.28 -10.08
C PHE A 352 18.48 1.15 -10.59
N ALA A 353 19.36 1.35 -11.57
CA ALA A 353 19.34 2.57 -12.37
C ALA A 353 18.16 2.51 -13.34
N ILE A 354 17.45 3.64 -13.46
CA ILE A 354 16.41 3.85 -14.48
C ILE A 354 17.04 4.58 -15.64
N GLY A 355 17.20 3.89 -16.78
CA GLY A 355 17.73 4.46 -18.01
C GLY A 355 16.80 5.53 -18.61
N VAL A 356 17.33 6.37 -19.47
CA VAL A 356 16.56 7.40 -20.21
C VAL A 356 15.46 6.79 -21.08
N ASP A 357 15.64 5.56 -21.50
CA ASP A 357 14.67 4.75 -22.24
C ASP A 357 13.68 4.02 -21.32
N GLY A 358 13.87 4.10 -20.01
CA GLY A 358 13.06 3.43 -18.98
C GLY A 358 13.53 2.01 -18.62
N SER A 359 14.65 1.55 -19.17
CA SER A 359 15.22 0.24 -18.81
C SER A 359 15.74 0.24 -17.37
N LEU A 360 15.64 -0.91 -16.70
CA LEU A 360 16.22 -1.13 -15.37
C LEU A 360 17.53 -1.88 -15.49
N THR A 361 18.56 -1.38 -14.80
CA THR A 361 19.85 -2.05 -14.65
C THR A 361 20.17 -2.21 -13.17
N LEU A 362 20.34 -3.45 -12.71
CA LEU A 362 20.70 -3.72 -11.30
C LEU A 362 22.07 -3.14 -10.99
N LEU A 363 22.16 -2.30 -9.97
CA LEU A 363 23.39 -1.67 -9.51
C LEU A 363 24.00 -2.45 -8.34
N ARG A 364 23.19 -2.74 -7.33
CA ARG A 364 23.66 -3.39 -6.09
C ARG A 364 22.53 -4.00 -5.28
N SER A 365 22.90 -4.83 -4.31
CA SER A 365 22.01 -5.32 -3.26
C SER A 365 22.59 -4.94 -1.89
N ILE A 366 21.73 -4.50 -0.98
CA ILE A 366 22.07 -4.00 0.36
C ILE A 366 21.33 -4.86 1.37
N ASP A 367 22.08 -5.54 2.25
CA ASP A 367 21.50 -6.29 3.36
C ASP A 367 21.00 -5.30 4.42
N VAL A 368 19.75 -5.44 4.85
CA VAL A 368 19.13 -4.60 5.89
C VAL A 368 18.80 -5.38 7.16
N GLY A 369 19.08 -6.68 7.18
CA GLY A 369 18.94 -7.55 8.36
C GLY A 369 17.48 -7.79 8.80
N GLY A 370 16.50 -7.13 8.19
CA GLY A 370 15.07 -7.23 8.50
C GLY A 370 14.28 -7.97 7.42
N CYS A 371 12.96 -7.95 7.53
CA CYS A 371 12.05 -8.44 6.48
C CYS A 371 11.38 -7.25 5.77
N PRO A 372 12.11 -6.54 4.88
CA PRO A 372 11.63 -5.32 4.27
C PRO A 372 10.38 -5.59 3.43
N GLY A 373 9.28 -4.92 3.74
CA GLY A 373 7.99 -5.08 3.07
C GLY A 373 7.53 -3.85 2.31
N ASN A 374 8.00 -2.69 2.73
CA ASN A 374 7.81 -1.41 2.04
C ASN A 374 9.04 -0.53 2.20
N ILE A 375 9.19 0.44 1.32
CA ILE A 375 10.31 1.37 1.33
C ILE A 375 9.87 2.73 0.78
N GLN A 376 10.36 3.80 1.38
CA GLN A 376 10.16 5.18 0.91
C GLN A 376 11.44 5.98 1.10
N ILE A 377 11.92 6.67 0.06
CA ILE A 377 12.94 7.71 0.19
C ILE A 377 12.25 9.04 0.50
N ILE A 378 12.75 9.72 1.49
CA ILE A 378 12.27 11.05 1.90
C ILE A 378 13.42 12.05 1.88
N ALA A 379 13.11 13.30 1.51
CA ALA A 379 13.98 14.46 1.64
C ALA A 379 13.59 15.23 2.91
N VAL A 380 14.59 15.72 3.69
CA VAL A 380 14.37 16.41 4.97
C VAL A 380 15.23 17.66 5.13
#